data_7fd46ca35e1acad6ad7f6e10cb3f057a
#
_entry.id   7fd46ca35e1acad6ad7f6e10cb3f057a
#
_cell.length_a   1.000
_cell.length_b   1.000
_cell.length_c   1.000
_cell.angle_alpha   90.00
_cell.angle_beta   90.00
_cell.angle_gamma   90.00
#
_symmetry.space_group_name_H-M   'P 1'
#
loop_
_entity.id
_entity.type
_entity.pdbx_description
1 polymer ?
#
loop_
_entity_poly.entity_id
_entity_poly.type
_entity_poly.pdbx_seq_one_letter_code
_entity_poly.pdbx_strand_id
1 'polypeptide(L)'
;MITGCAENAGTSGDKESGMYTMHGLTTQEFVTEMGAGINLGNTFESCGAWIDSESVTNFETGWGSPVVTKELIQGYKNEGFGALRVPVAWSNMMLENYQIHPDYLARVKVVVEWALEADLAVILNIHWDSGWWENFPTDKENCMEKYTSIWTQLCDAFGEYGDKLMFESLNEEAGWSSIWDRYSGTEEQKAESYALVNEINQTFVDLVRASGGNNAERHLLIAGYITDVALTCDPLYKMPEDPAGKCAVSVHYYTPATYCILKQDADWGKAKKAWGSPRDYGELETNMDLLYDTFVSKGVPVIIGEFGVETANKEADNVKLFLSAVFTEARERDMCPVLWDITNVFYDRTTFQMVEEYSDLNEMLTAPVE
;
A
#
# COMPACT_ATOMS: atom_id res chain seq x y z
N MET A 1 5.33 30.54 54.32
CA MET A 1 5.55 29.21 53.75
C MET A 1 4.46 28.98 52.71
N ILE A 2 4.78 29.16 51.46
CA ILE A 2 3.87 28.94 50.32
C ILE A 2 4.50 27.78 49.57
N THR A 3 3.82 26.62 49.65
CA THR A 3 4.18 25.42 48.87
C THR A 3 3.56 25.54 47.49
N GLY A 4 4.41 25.76 46.49
CA GLY A 4 3.99 25.72 45.10
C GLY A 4 3.77 24.28 44.64
N CYS A 5 2.60 24.00 44.09
CA CYS A 5 2.36 22.82 43.30
C CYS A 5 3.09 22.97 41.95
N ALA A 6 3.98 22.06 41.64
CA ALA A 6 4.50 21.90 40.32
C ALA A 6 3.46 21.12 39.49
N GLU A 7 2.85 21.76 38.52
CA GLU A 7 2.08 21.08 37.46
C GLU A 7 3.05 20.35 36.54
N ASN A 8 2.82 19.06 36.39
CA ASN A 8 3.50 18.20 35.44
C ASN A 8 3.08 18.59 34.00
N ALA A 9 3.88 19.40 33.35
CA ALA A 9 3.82 19.59 31.90
C ALA A 9 4.73 18.54 31.22
N GLY A 10 4.24 17.33 31.10
CA GLY A 10 4.93 16.28 30.39
C GLY A 10 3.90 15.42 29.70
N THR A 11 3.84 15.51 28.35
CA THR A 11 3.48 14.40 27.45
C THR A 11 3.15 14.82 26.00
N SER A 12 3.19 16.10 25.63
CA SER A 12 3.01 16.47 24.22
C SER A 12 4.32 16.43 23.41
N GLY A 13 5.47 16.66 24.04
CA GLY A 13 6.78 16.69 23.38
C GLY A 13 7.30 15.31 22.97
N ASP A 14 6.98 14.26 23.73
CA ASP A 14 7.50 12.91 23.47
C ASP A 14 6.79 12.20 22.30
N LYS A 15 5.54 12.55 22.02
CA LYS A 15 4.79 11.98 20.89
C LYS A 15 5.18 12.62 19.55
N GLU A 16 5.47 13.90 19.52
CA GLU A 16 6.00 14.58 18.34
C GLU A 16 7.43 14.10 18.00
N SER A 17 8.25 13.75 18.99
CA SER A 17 9.59 13.22 18.75
C SER A 17 9.56 11.86 18.02
N GLY A 18 8.61 10.98 18.31
CA GLY A 18 8.45 9.66 17.68
C GLY A 18 8.20 9.72 16.16
N MET A 19 7.41 10.70 15.70
CA MET A 19 7.08 10.89 14.29
C MET A 19 8.31 11.17 13.40
N TYR A 20 9.33 11.79 13.95
CA TYR A 20 10.57 12.17 13.25
C TYR A 20 11.75 11.25 13.56
N THR A 21 11.51 10.16 14.29
CA THR A 21 12.58 9.25 14.74
C THR A 21 12.97 8.27 13.64
N MET A 22 14.27 8.12 13.43
CA MET A 22 14.88 7.03 12.67
C MET A 22 15.26 5.91 13.64
N HIS A 23 14.57 4.76 13.59
CA HIS A 23 14.76 3.65 14.54
C HIS A 23 15.96 2.77 14.17
N GLY A 24 16.46 2.90 12.92
CA GLY A 24 17.63 2.16 12.45
C GLY A 24 17.38 0.67 12.20
N LEU A 25 16.10 0.25 12.08
CA LEU A 25 15.73 -1.11 11.75
C LEU A 25 16.19 -1.48 10.33
N THR A 26 16.51 -2.73 10.12
CA THR A 26 16.53 -3.29 8.77
C THR A 26 15.11 -3.28 8.20
N THR A 27 14.98 -3.34 6.87
CA THR A 27 13.63 -3.37 6.26
C THR A 27 12.87 -4.64 6.61
N GLN A 28 13.56 -5.77 6.83
CA GLN A 28 12.92 -7.00 7.28
C GLN A 28 12.36 -6.86 8.70
N GLU A 29 13.14 -6.31 9.64
CA GLU A 29 12.67 -6.03 11.00
C GLU A 29 11.47 -5.10 10.97
N PHE A 30 11.52 -4.02 10.16
CA PHE A 30 10.42 -3.07 10.00
C PHE A 30 9.16 -3.74 9.46
N VAL A 31 9.27 -4.56 8.38
CA VAL A 31 8.13 -5.30 7.80
C VAL A 31 7.54 -6.30 8.79
N THR A 32 8.37 -6.96 9.58
CA THR A 32 7.91 -7.88 10.63
C THR A 32 7.17 -7.14 11.75
N GLU A 33 7.68 -5.95 12.17
CA GLU A 33 7.02 -5.12 13.19
C GLU A 33 5.67 -4.54 12.73
N MET A 34 5.49 -4.31 11.42
CA MET A 34 4.20 -3.90 10.86
C MET A 34 3.09 -4.93 11.12
N GLY A 35 3.44 -6.22 11.23
CA GLY A 35 2.53 -7.32 11.51
C GLY A 35 1.48 -7.50 10.41
N ALA A 36 0.36 -6.76 10.52
CA ALA A 36 -0.69 -6.70 9.52
C ALA A 36 -1.15 -5.27 9.31
N GLY A 37 -1.47 -4.91 8.06
CA GLY A 37 -1.92 -3.58 7.69
C GLY A 37 -3.34 -3.55 7.14
N ILE A 38 -3.84 -2.33 6.94
CA ILE A 38 -5.10 -2.04 6.28
C ILE A 38 -4.92 -0.90 5.29
N ASN A 39 -5.66 -0.92 4.18
CA ASN A 39 -5.71 0.18 3.22
C ASN A 39 -6.80 1.19 3.59
N LEU A 40 -6.51 2.47 3.45
CA LEU A 40 -7.50 3.55 3.46
C LEU A 40 -8.11 3.69 2.06
N GLY A 41 -8.73 2.61 1.56
CA GLY A 41 -9.23 2.52 0.19
C GLY A 41 -10.45 3.41 -0.08
N ASN A 42 -10.67 3.76 -1.35
CA ASN A 42 -11.72 4.65 -1.84
C ASN A 42 -11.72 6.05 -1.17
N THR A 43 -10.53 6.57 -0.87
CA THR A 43 -10.38 7.85 -0.18
C THR A 43 -9.56 8.84 -1.02
N PHE A 44 -8.24 8.91 -0.86
CA PHE A 44 -7.42 9.85 -1.62
C PHE A 44 -7.08 9.38 -3.03
N GLU A 45 -7.26 8.11 -3.35
CA GLU A 45 -7.15 7.60 -4.73
C GLU A 45 -8.45 7.81 -5.52
N SER A 46 -9.54 8.25 -4.88
CA SER A 46 -10.76 8.62 -5.57
C SER A 46 -10.47 9.71 -6.60
N CYS A 47 -10.73 9.44 -7.87
CA CYS A 47 -10.50 10.35 -8.97
C CYS A 47 -11.61 10.24 -10.01
N GLY A 48 -11.80 11.27 -10.80
CA GLY A 48 -12.80 11.31 -11.84
C GLY A 48 -13.24 12.73 -12.19
N ALA A 49 -13.52 12.97 -13.46
CA ALA A 49 -13.91 14.29 -13.96
C ALA A 49 -15.25 14.82 -13.40
N TRP A 50 -16.02 13.97 -12.74
CA TRP A 50 -17.28 14.35 -12.06
C TRP A 50 -17.08 14.87 -10.64
N ILE A 51 -15.87 14.71 -10.05
CA ILE A 51 -15.58 15.18 -8.70
C ILE A 51 -15.25 16.67 -8.79
N ASP A 52 -15.99 17.48 -8.03
CA ASP A 52 -15.75 18.92 -7.96
C ASP A 52 -14.43 19.20 -7.23
N SER A 53 -13.52 19.89 -7.90
CA SER A 53 -12.18 20.20 -7.40
C SER A 53 -12.13 21.47 -6.51
N GLU A 54 -13.26 22.03 -6.10
CA GLU A 54 -13.28 23.19 -5.19
C GLU A 54 -12.85 22.84 -3.76
N SER A 55 -12.90 21.55 -3.38
CA SER A 55 -12.50 21.08 -2.03
C SER A 55 -11.81 19.73 -2.08
N VAL A 56 -10.76 19.57 -1.27
CA VAL A 56 -10.07 18.29 -1.09
C VAL A 56 -11.02 17.20 -0.58
N THR A 57 -11.95 17.55 0.31
CA THR A 57 -12.93 16.60 0.88
C THR A 57 -13.88 16.01 -0.16
N ASN A 58 -14.07 16.67 -1.31
CA ASN A 58 -14.86 16.12 -2.41
C ASN A 58 -14.17 14.87 -3.02
N PHE A 59 -12.84 14.85 -3.03
CA PHE A 59 -12.09 13.65 -3.44
C PHE A 59 -12.16 12.56 -2.38
N GLU A 60 -11.97 12.88 -1.10
CA GLU A 60 -12.11 11.88 -0.02
C GLU A 60 -13.47 11.15 -0.06
N THR A 61 -14.52 11.84 -0.47
CA THR A 61 -15.88 11.32 -0.51
C THR A 61 -16.34 10.86 -1.89
N GLY A 62 -15.53 11.10 -2.92
CA GLY A 62 -15.90 10.89 -4.33
C GLY A 62 -16.30 9.47 -4.68
N TRP A 63 -15.73 8.48 -4.01
CA TRP A 63 -16.07 7.05 -4.16
C TRP A 63 -16.84 6.47 -2.97
N GLY A 64 -17.48 7.33 -2.17
CA GLY A 64 -18.42 6.93 -1.12
C GLY A 64 -17.82 6.77 0.27
N SER A 65 -16.57 7.13 0.48
CA SER A 65 -15.96 7.16 1.81
C SER A 65 -16.42 8.39 2.60
N PRO A 66 -16.46 8.35 3.93
CA PRO A 66 -16.59 9.55 4.76
C PRO A 66 -15.26 10.34 4.73
N VAL A 67 -15.33 11.61 5.09
CA VAL A 67 -14.14 12.41 5.36
C VAL A 67 -13.34 11.75 6.50
N VAL A 68 -12.04 11.58 6.30
CA VAL A 68 -11.17 10.93 7.29
C VAL A 68 -11.06 11.77 8.55
N THR A 69 -11.17 11.14 9.71
CA THR A 69 -10.98 11.78 11.02
C THR A 69 -9.83 11.10 11.78
N LYS A 70 -9.33 11.78 12.81
CA LYS A 70 -8.28 11.21 13.66
C LYS A 70 -8.78 9.97 14.42
N GLU A 71 -10.05 9.99 14.81
CA GLU A 71 -10.70 8.88 15.51
C GLU A 71 -10.80 7.64 14.63
N LEU A 72 -11.09 7.82 13.33
CA LEU A 72 -11.10 6.73 12.35
C LEU A 72 -9.71 6.06 12.28
N ILE A 73 -8.65 6.86 12.17
CA ILE A 73 -7.27 6.37 12.12
C ILE A 73 -6.87 5.67 13.42
N GLN A 74 -7.23 6.26 14.58
CA GLN A 74 -6.99 5.62 15.88
C GLN A 74 -7.74 4.30 16.01
N GLY A 75 -8.93 4.20 15.40
CA GLY A 75 -9.72 2.98 15.37
C GLY A 75 -8.98 1.83 14.68
N TYR A 76 -8.29 2.06 13.57
CA TYR A 76 -7.46 1.02 12.94
C TYR A 76 -6.41 0.45 13.90
N LYS A 77 -5.72 1.32 14.65
CA LYS A 77 -4.76 0.87 15.67
C LYS A 77 -5.42 0.08 16.79
N ASN A 78 -6.60 0.50 17.24
CA ASN A 78 -7.34 -0.18 18.30
C ASN A 78 -7.81 -1.57 17.87
N GLU A 79 -8.06 -1.76 16.58
CA GLU A 79 -8.41 -3.05 15.99
C GLU A 79 -7.18 -3.96 15.76
N GLY A 80 -5.97 -3.52 16.09
CA GLY A 80 -4.76 -4.34 16.08
C GLY A 80 -3.90 -4.21 14.81
N PHE A 81 -4.28 -3.34 13.86
CA PHE A 81 -3.44 -3.08 12.70
C PHE A 81 -2.14 -2.37 13.10
N GLY A 82 -1.01 -2.79 12.51
CA GLY A 82 0.30 -2.18 12.72
C GLY A 82 0.71 -1.24 11.60
N ALA A 83 0.01 -1.28 10.45
CA ALA A 83 0.31 -0.44 9.30
C ALA A 83 -0.96 0.10 8.63
N LEU A 84 -0.85 1.32 8.06
CA LEU A 84 -1.85 1.94 7.21
C LEU A 84 -1.24 2.25 5.85
N ARG A 85 -1.79 1.65 4.79
CA ARG A 85 -1.47 2.08 3.42
C ARG A 85 -2.45 3.17 3.00
N VAL A 86 -1.91 4.28 2.50
CA VAL A 86 -2.65 5.47 2.08
C VAL A 86 -2.50 5.61 0.57
N PRO A 87 -3.43 5.04 -0.22
CA PRO A 87 -3.47 5.21 -1.66
C PRO A 87 -3.79 6.66 -2.03
N VAL A 88 -3.05 7.26 -2.99
CA VAL A 88 -3.26 8.67 -3.37
C VAL A 88 -3.20 8.88 -4.87
N ALA A 89 -4.21 9.57 -5.41
CA ALA A 89 -4.23 10.13 -6.76
C ALA A 89 -3.72 11.58 -6.73
N TRP A 90 -2.43 11.76 -6.91
CA TRP A 90 -1.78 13.08 -6.80
C TRP A 90 -2.15 14.05 -7.91
N SER A 91 -2.73 13.56 -9.02
CA SER A 91 -3.26 14.41 -10.09
C SER A 91 -4.55 15.15 -9.71
N ASN A 92 -5.18 14.76 -8.62
CA ASN A 92 -6.33 15.49 -8.09
C ASN A 92 -5.92 16.93 -7.74
N MET A 93 -6.66 17.91 -8.25
CA MET A 93 -6.35 19.34 -8.06
C MET A 93 -4.95 19.76 -8.53
N MET A 94 -4.26 18.96 -9.36
CA MET A 94 -2.91 19.26 -9.82
C MET A 94 -2.87 20.57 -10.61
N LEU A 95 -1.86 21.40 -10.32
CA LEU A 95 -1.61 22.66 -10.97
C LEU A 95 -0.73 22.47 -12.22
N GLU A 96 -0.40 23.58 -12.91
CA GLU A 96 0.53 23.56 -14.05
C GLU A 96 1.92 22.98 -13.63
N ASN A 97 2.63 22.43 -14.60
CA ASN A 97 3.98 21.85 -14.40
C ASN A 97 4.01 20.74 -13.32
N TYR A 98 2.96 19.94 -13.25
CA TYR A 98 2.83 18.80 -12.31
C TYR A 98 2.97 19.19 -10.83
N GLN A 99 2.63 20.43 -10.47
CA GLN A 99 2.64 20.84 -9.07
C GLN A 99 1.41 20.30 -8.34
N ILE A 100 1.63 19.57 -7.26
CA ILE A 100 0.54 19.11 -6.37
C ILE A 100 -0.09 20.34 -5.72
N HIS A 101 -1.43 20.40 -5.69
CA HIS A 101 -2.11 21.51 -5.03
C HIS A 101 -1.75 21.54 -3.54
N PRO A 102 -1.35 22.70 -2.99
CA PRO A 102 -0.89 22.79 -1.60
C PRO A 102 -1.91 22.27 -0.57
N ASP A 103 -3.20 22.55 -0.76
CA ASP A 103 -4.24 22.09 0.16
C ASP A 103 -4.42 20.57 0.09
N TYR A 104 -4.24 19.95 -1.11
CA TYR A 104 -4.31 18.51 -1.27
C TYR A 104 -3.15 17.83 -0.54
N LEU A 105 -1.93 18.30 -0.77
CA LEU A 105 -0.74 17.81 -0.08
C LEU A 105 -0.84 17.98 1.44
N ALA A 106 -1.29 19.17 1.89
CA ALA A 106 -1.46 19.45 3.32
C ALA A 106 -2.50 18.51 3.97
N ARG A 107 -3.57 18.19 3.26
CA ARG A 107 -4.61 17.29 3.78
C ARG A 107 -4.10 15.83 3.90
N VAL A 108 -3.43 15.32 2.88
CA VAL A 108 -2.81 13.98 2.94
C VAL A 108 -1.79 13.93 4.08
N LYS A 109 -0.97 14.98 4.22
CA LYS A 109 0.00 15.11 5.30
C LYS A 109 -0.63 15.00 6.69
N VAL A 110 -1.75 15.68 6.93
CA VAL A 110 -2.49 15.59 8.20
C VAL A 110 -2.92 14.15 8.50
N VAL A 111 -3.39 13.39 7.50
CA VAL A 111 -3.81 11.99 7.72
C VAL A 111 -2.61 11.09 8.00
N VAL A 112 -1.50 11.29 7.29
CA VAL A 112 -0.23 10.60 7.57
C VAL A 112 0.24 10.89 9.00
N GLU A 113 0.18 12.14 9.45
CA GLU A 113 0.54 12.54 10.81
C GLU A 113 -0.34 11.84 11.86
N TRP A 114 -1.66 11.78 11.65
CA TRP A 114 -2.55 11.05 12.55
C TRP A 114 -2.23 9.56 12.66
N ALA A 115 -1.83 8.94 11.53
CA ALA A 115 -1.43 7.52 11.53
C ALA A 115 -0.12 7.31 12.30
N LEU A 116 0.88 8.17 12.08
CA LEU A 116 2.16 8.11 12.82
C LEU A 116 1.96 8.40 14.31
N GLU A 117 1.09 9.36 14.67
CA GLU A 117 0.71 9.64 16.08
C GLU A 117 -0.01 8.47 16.75
N ALA A 118 -0.78 7.69 15.98
CA ALA A 118 -1.42 6.46 16.44
C ALA A 118 -0.43 5.27 16.49
N ASP A 119 0.84 5.50 16.23
CA ASP A 119 1.89 4.45 16.18
C ASP A 119 1.64 3.38 15.11
N LEU A 120 1.12 3.79 13.96
CA LEU A 120 1.04 2.98 12.76
C LEU A 120 2.26 3.23 11.86
N ALA A 121 2.78 2.20 11.24
CA ALA A 121 3.62 2.38 10.05
C ALA A 121 2.72 2.88 8.90
N VAL A 122 3.24 3.77 8.05
CA VAL A 122 2.48 4.35 6.95
C VAL A 122 3.16 4.03 5.63
N ILE A 123 2.39 3.52 4.67
CA ILE A 123 2.81 3.33 3.27
C ILE A 123 2.08 4.38 2.43
N LEU A 124 2.82 5.25 1.77
CA LEU A 124 2.30 6.32 0.91
C LEU A 124 2.76 6.10 -0.53
N ASN A 125 1.83 6.13 -1.49
CA ASN A 125 2.11 5.81 -2.88
C ASN A 125 1.59 6.84 -3.90
N ILE A 126 1.86 6.57 -5.18
CA ILE A 126 1.07 7.01 -6.32
C ILE A 126 0.17 5.83 -6.68
N HIS A 127 -1.17 6.02 -6.59
CA HIS A 127 -2.15 4.97 -6.90
C HIS A 127 -2.63 5.07 -8.36
N TRP A 128 -3.83 4.60 -8.69
CA TRP A 128 -4.40 4.64 -10.06
C TRP A 128 -4.26 6.02 -10.74
N ASP A 129 -4.52 7.09 -10.02
CA ASP A 129 -4.25 8.49 -10.38
C ASP A 129 -4.74 8.87 -11.80
N SER A 130 -5.94 8.43 -12.16
CA SER A 130 -6.56 8.62 -13.49
C SER A 130 -5.82 7.98 -14.66
N GLY A 131 -4.92 7.05 -14.41
CA GLY A 131 -4.28 6.22 -15.44
C GLY A 131 -3.28 6.94 -16.34
N TRP A 132 -2.73 8.09 -15.94
CA TRP A 132 -1.77 8.85 -16.77
C TRP A 132 -0.51 8.03 -17.10
N TRP A 133 -0.12 7.14 -16.24
CA TRP A 133 1.03 6.23 -16.39
C TRP A 133 0.84 5.21 -17.54
N GLU A 134 -0.37 4.98 -18.03
CA GLU A 134 -0.62 4.14 -19.21
C GLU A 134 0.10 4.69 -20.47
N ASN A 135 0.44 5.98 -20.46
CA ASN A 135 1.13 6.63 -21.56
C ASN A 135 2.66 6.46 -21.52
N PHE A 136 3.26 5.83 -20.52
CA PHE A 136 4.71 5.59 -20.51
C PHE A 136 5.26 4.99 -21.80
N PRO A 137 4.62 4.01 -22.45
CA PRO A 137 5.12 3.46 -23.73
C PRO A 137 5.13 4.44 -24.90
N THR A 138 4.27 5.44 -24.90
CA THR A 138 4.06 6.36 -26.01
C THR A 138 4.55 7.78 -25.74
N ASP A 139 4.66 8.16 -24.48
CA ASP A 139 5.03 9.52 -24.02
C ASP A 139 5.89 9.44 -22.73
N LYS A 140 6.95 8.65 -22.80
CA LYS A 140 7.82 8.34 -21.67
C LYS A 140 8.39 9.61 -21.01
N GLU A 141 8.80 10.60 -21.81
CA GLU A 141 9.44 11.81 -21.32
C GLU A 141 8.49 12.60 -20.38
N ASN A 142 7.28 12.88 -20.83
CA ASN A 142 6.29 13.61 -20.03
C ASN A 142 5.80 12.79 -18.82
N CYS A 143 5.62 11.47 -18.97
CA CYS A 143 5.26 10.60 -17.86
C CYS A 143 6.36 10.56 -16.79
N MET A 144 7.63 10.48 -17.21
CA MET A 144 8.76 10.49 -16.28
C MET A 144 8.94 11.86 -15.61
N GLU A 145 8.72 12.97 -16.35
CA GLU A 145 8.72 14.31 -15.76
C GLU A 145 7.64 14.46 -14.69
N LYS A 146 6.41 14.01 -14.98
CA LYS A 146 5.33 14.01 -13.99
C LYS A 146 5.66 13.14 -12.78
N TYR A 147 6.13 11.93 -13.00
CA TYR A 147 6.51 10.99 -11.96
C TYR A 147 7.57 11.56 -11.01
N THR A 148 8.64 12.08 -11.58
CA THR A 148 9.74 12.66 -10.81
C THR A 148 9.34 13.96 -10.12
N SER A 149 8.46 14.79 -10.75
CA SER A 149 7.90 15.99 -10.11
C SER A 149 7.10 15.65 -8.87
N ILE A 150 6.21 14.65 -8.94
CA ILE A 150 5.41 14.20 -7.79
C ILE A 150 6.35 13.75 -6.67
N TRP A 151 7.28 12.81 -6.95
CA TRP A 151 8.17 12.27 -5.92
C TRP A 151 9.11 13.32 -5.33
N THR A 152 9.58 14.30 -6.11
CA THR A 152 10.38 15.41 -5.59
C THR A 152 9.60 16.20 -4.55
N GLN A 153 8.34 16.56 -4.84
CA GLN A 153 7.49 17.29 -3.91
C GLN A 153 7.18 16.48 -2.65
N LEU A 154 6.98 15.16 -2.77
CA LEU A 154 6.78 14.28 -1.62
C LEU A 154 8.05 14.14 -0.77
N CYS A 155 9.20 14.02 -1.40
CA CYS A 155 10.49 14.01 -0.70
C CYS A 155 10.71 15.28 0.10
N ASP A 156 10.39 16.44 -0.47
CA ASP A 156 10.50 17.73 0.21
C ASP A 156 9.49 17.85 1.36
N ALA A 157 8.24 17.43 1.15
CA ALA A 157 7.18 17.55 2.14
C ALA A 157 7.35 16.63 3.36
N PHE A 158 7.98 15.46 3.15
CA PHE A 158 8.12 14.42 4.16
C PHE A 158 9.57 14.09 4.53
N GLY A 159 10.54 14.86 4.07
CA GLY A 159 11.97 14.59 4.27
C GLY A 159 12.42 14.50 5.72
N GLU A 160 11.75 15.20 6.62
CA GLU A 160 12.06 15.23 8.07
C GLU A 160 11.37 14.07 8.84
N TYR A 161 10.39 13.37 8.23
CA TYR A 161 9.65 12.29 8.90
C TYR A 161 10.52 11.06 9.08
N GLY A 162 10.32 10.36 10.19
CA GLY A 162 11.05 9.14 10.53
C GLY A 162 10.75 7.94 9.62
N ASP A 163 11.37 6.83 9.95
CA ASP A 163 11.34 5.60 9.15
C ASP A 163 10.04 4.79 9.25
N LYS A 164 9.11 5.18 10.13
CA LYS A 164 7.74 4.64 10.10
C LYS A 164 6.90 5.10 8.90
N LEU A 165 7.34 6.12 8.15
CA LEU A 165 6.77 6.49 6.86
C LEU A 165 7.59 5.86 5.74
N MET A 166 7.00 4.92 5.02
CA MET A 166 7.53 4.23 3.84
C MET A 166 6.93 4.82 2.57
N PHE A 167 7.72 4.99 1.52
CA PHE A 167 7.23 5.39 0.20
C PHE A 167 7.13 4.18 -0.71
N GLU A 168 6.00 4.05 -1.44
CA GLU A 168 5.77 3.00 -2.42
C GLU A 168 5.77 3.58 -3.84
N SER A 169 6.63 3.05 -4.70
CA SER A 169 6.98 3.64 -6.00
C SER A 169 5.79 3.85 -6.94
N LEU A 170 4.93 2.88 -7.05
CA LEU A 170 3.68 2.86 -7.82
C LEU A 170 2.73 1.85 -7.18
N ASN A 171 1.50 1.75 -7.70
CA ASN A 171 0.53 0.72 -7.35
C ASN A 171 0.64 -0.48 -8.33
N GLU A 172 -0.45 -0.90 -8.96
CA GLU A 172 -0.55 -2.04 -9.90
C GLU A 172 -0.12 -1.72 -11.34
N GLU A 173 0.30 -0.52 -11.58
CA GLU A 173 0.49 0.06 -12.92
C GLU A 173 1.83 -0.28 -13.56
N ALA A 174 2.70 -0.96 -12.84
CA ALA A 174 4.06 -1.25 -13.30
C ALA A 174 4.12 -2.36 -14.36
N GLY A 175 3.27 -2.26 -15.40
CA GLY A 175 3.24 -3.14 -16.56
C GLY A 175 2.28 -2.61 -17.61
N TRP A 176 2.58 -2.83 -18.92
CA TRP A 176 1.80 -2.24 -20.02
C TRP A 176 1.43 -3.28 -21.07
N SER A 177 0.13 -3.57 -21.19
CA SER A 177 -0.43 -4.46 -22.22
C SER A 177 -0.21 -3.94 -23.65
N SER A 178 0.03 -2.65 -23.82
CA SER A 178 0.38 -2.04 -25.10
C SER A 178 1.79 -2.41 -25.59
N ILE A 179 2.70 -2.77 -24.67
CA ILE A 179 4.02 -3.32 -25.01
C ILE A 179 3.96 -4.83 -25.06
N TRP A 180 3.43 -5.47 -24.02
CA TRP A 180 3.44 -6.91 -23.87
C TRP A 180 2.14 -7.43 -23.26
N ASP A 181 1.50 -8.36 -23.93
CA ASP A 181 0.38 -9.13 -23.42
C ASP A 181 0.84 -10.53 -23.01
N ARG A 182 0.55 -10.95 -21.78
CA ARG A 182 1.03 -12.23 -21.19
C ARG A 182 0.55 -13.47 -21.95
N TYR A 183 -0.52 -13.36 -22.74
CA TYR A 183 -1.12 -14.48 -23.46
C TYR A 183 -0.73 -14.54 -24.93
N SER A 184 -0.21 -13.44 -25.50
CA SER A 184 0.03 -13.34 -26.94
C SER A 184 1.32 -12.59 -27.33
N GLY A 185 2.00 -11.96 -26.36
CA GLY A 185 3.22 -11.19 -26.61
C GLY A 185 4.47 -12.06 -26.80
N THR A 186 5.50 -11.47 -27.41
CA THR A 186 6.81 -12.13 -27.64
C THR A 186 7.74 -11.93 -26.43
N GLU A 187 8.82 -12.71 -26.37
CA GLU A 187 9.84 -12.57 -25.33
C GLU A 187 10.58 -11.21 -25.40
N GLU A 188 10.75 -10.65 -26.61
CA GLU A 188 11.34 -9.33 -26.79
C GLU A 188 10.44 -8.23 -26.21
N GLN A 189 9.13 -8.30 -26.48
CA GLN A 189 8.15 -7.37 -25.91
C GLN A 189 8.07 -7.50 -24.38
N LYS A 190 8.14 -8.74 -23.87
CA LYS A 190 8.22 -9.00 -22.44
C LYS A 190 9.45 -8.32 -21.83
N ALA A 191 10.62 -8.52 -22.41
CA ALA A 191 11.86 -7.92 -21.92
C ALA A 191 11.81 -6.39 -21.96
N GLU A 192 11.21 -5.78 -22.99
CA GLU A 192 11.02 -4.34 -23.12
C GLU A 192 10.10 -3.80 -21.99
N SER A 193 8.99 -4.47 -21.72
CA SER A 193 8.05 -4.07 -20.68
C SER A 193 8.68 -4.15 -19.29
N TYR A 194 9.42 -5.22 -18.98
CA TYR A 194 10.15 -5.34 -17.72
C TYR A 194 11.28 -4.31 -17.59
N ALA A 195 11.98 -4.00 -18.67
CA ALA A 195 13.02 -2.98 -18.66
C ALA A 195 12.45 -1.60 -18.27
N LEU A 196 11.25 -1.26 -18.76
CA LEU A 196 10.59 0.00 -18.40
C LEU A 196 10.20 0.04 -16.92
N VAL A 197 9.61 -1.03 -16.38
CA VAL A 197 9.29 -1.13 -14.95
C VAL A 197 10.54 -0.97 -14.09
N ASN A 198 11.60 -1.70 -14.44
CA ASN A 198 12.87 -1.65 -13.71
C ASN A 198 13.48 -0.24 -13.75
N GLU A 199 13.40 0.47 -14.89
CA GLU A 199 13.87 1.85 -15.02
C GLU A 199 13.09 2.82 -14.15
N ILE A 200 11.76 2.70 -14.10
CA ILE A 200 10.91 3.57 -13.26
C ILE A 200 11.22 3.34 -11.78
N ASN A 201 11.31 2.07 -11.35
CA ASN A 201 11.64 1.74 -9.97
C ASN A 201 13.05 2.20 -9.58
N GLN A 202 14.04 2.12 -10.47
CA GLN A 202 15.39 2.64 -10.22
C GLN A 202 15.38 4.17 -10.11
N THR A 203 14.65 4.86 -11.01
CA THR A 203 14.49 6.32 -10.97
C THR A 203 13.89 6.79 -9.65
N PHE A 204 12.90 6.05 -9.12
CA PHE A 204 12.32 6.32 -7.81
C PHE A 204 13.35 6.25 -6.69
N VAL A 205 14.10 5.15 -6.60
CA VAL A 205 15.12 4.96 -5.56
C VAL A 205 16.17 6.06 -5.64
N ASP A 206 16.72 6.31 -6.83
CA ASP A 206 17.75 7.31 -7.04
C ASP A 206 17.29 8.71 -6.60
N LEU A 207 16.06 9.08 -6.97
CA LEU A 207 15.47 10.37 -6.61
C LEU A 207 15.29 10.49 -5.09
N VAL A 208 14.69 9.49 -4.46
CA VAL A 208 14.44 9.54 -3.01
C VAL A 208 15.77 9.61 -2.24
N ARG A 209 16.76 8.79 -2.59
CA ARG A 209 18.07 8.80 -1.95
C ARG A 209 18.80 10.13 -2.15
N ALA A 210 18.76 10.70 -3.36
CA ALA A 210 19.40 11.97 -3.68
C ALA A 210 18.78 13.18 -2.96
N SER A 211 17.51 13.10 -2.53
CA SER A 211 16.83 14.17 -1.79
C SER A 211 17.41 14.39 -0.39
N GLY A 212 18.13 13.41 0.17
CA GLY A 212 18.83 13.54 1.44
C GLY A 212 17.91 13.53 2.67
N GLY A 213 18.38 14.08 3.80
CA GLY A 213 17.65 14.02 5.07
C GLY A 213 17.34 12.57 5.47
N ASN A 214 16.18 12.34 6.09
CA ASN A 214 15.73 10.98 6.46
C ASN A 214 15.40 10.11 5.24
N ASN A 215 15.21 10.71 4.06
CA ASN A 215 14.99 9.97 2.82
C ASN A 215 16.19 9.14 2.38
N ALA A 216 17.41 9.53 2.80
CA ALA A 216 18.62 8.76 2.52
C ALA A 216 18.58 7.34 3.11
N GLU A 217 17.86 7.15 4.22
CA GLU A 217 17.74 5.90 4.97
C GLU A 217 16.28 5.39 5.11
N ARG A 218 15.32 6.04 4.44
CA ARG A 218 13.91 5.67 4.48
C ARG A 218 13.67 4.29 3.88
N HIS A 219 12.79 3.50 4.48
CA HIS A 219 12.30 2.26 3.87
C HIS A 219 11.50 2.58 2.60
N LEU A 220 11.76 1.86 1.52
CA LEU A 220 11.09 2.02 0.24
C LEU A 220 10.40 0.73 -0.17
N LEU A 221 9.20 0.85 -0.70
CA LEU A 221 8.42 -0.26 -1.23
C LEU A 221 8.39 -0.17 -2.75
N ILE A 222 8.88 -1.19 -3.41
CA ILE A 222 9.10 -1.22 -4.86
C ILE A 222 7.95 -2.00 -5.50
N ALA A 223 7.20 -1.36 -6.36
CA ALA A 223 6.09 -2.00 -7.06
C ALA A 223 6.58 -3.18 -7.90
N GLY A 224 5.99 -4.35 -7.68
CA GLY A 224 6.16 -5.52 -8.53
C GLY A 224 5.60 -5.30 -9.93
N TYR A 225 5.86 -6.21 -10.86
CA TYR A 225 5.28 -6.14 -12.20
C TYR A 225 3.76 -6.34 -12.12
N ILE A 226 2.97 -5.26 -12.32
CA ILE A 226 1.52 -5.18 -12.03
C ILE A 226 1.13 -5.78 -10.67
N THR A 227 2.07 -5.80 -9.73
CA THR A 227 1.96 -6.44 -8.41
C THR A 227 1.50 -7.92 -8.41
N ASP A 228 1.48 -8.55 -9.59
CA ASP A 228 1.17 -9.98 -9.75
C ASP A 228 2.33 -10.84 -9.21
N VAL A 229 2.01 -11.82 -8.36
CA VAL A 229 3.02 -12.67 -7.70
C VAL A 229 3.93 -13.38 -8.71
N ALA A 230 3.35 -14.06 -9.70
CA ALA A 230 4.14 -14.84 -10.66
C ALA A 230 4.96 -13.94 -11.59
N LEU A 231 4.40 -12.82 -12.03
CA LEU A 231 5.12 -11.87 -12.89
C LEU A 231 6.22 -11.12 -12.14
N THR A 232 6.00 -10.79 -10.88
CA THR A 232 7.01 -10.15 -10.03
C THR A 232 8.17 -11.12 -9.72
N CYS A 233 7.89 -12.42 -9.62
CA CYS A 233 8.93 -13.45 -9.44
C CYS A 233 9.65 -13.85 -10.75
N ASP A 234 9.27 -13.27 -11.88
CA ASP A 234 9.96 -13.53 -13.16
C ASP A 234 11.42 -13.00 -13.13
N PRO A 235 12.41 -13.75 -13.67
CA PRO A 235 13.81 -13.32 -13.68
C PRO A 235 14.10 -11.99 -14.40
N LEU A 236 13.18 -11.48 -15.21
CA LEU A 236 13.29 -10.17 -15.87
C LEU A 236 12.97 -9.00 -14.90
N TYR A 237 12.17 -9.23 -13.88
CA TYR A 237 11.97 -8.24 -12.81
C TYR A 237 13.25 -8.11 -11.99
N LYS A 238 13.66 -6.89 -11.73
CA LYS A 238 14.86 -6.59 -10.94
C LYS A 238 14.53 -5.61 -9.84
N MET A 239 14.92 -5.95 -8.63
CA MET A 239 14.96 -4.96 -7.57
C MET A 239 15.97 -3.87 -7.95
N PRO A 240 15.66 -2.59 -7.69
CA PRO A 240 16.58 -1.50 -7.94
C PRO A 240 17.83 -1.63 -7.06
N GLU A 241 18.93 -1.09 -7.54
CA GLU A 241 20.12 -0.88 -6.71
C GLU A 241 19.82 0.21 -5.68
N ASP A 242 20.03 -0.08 -4.42
CA ASP A 242 19.80 0.86 -3.31
C ASP A 242 21.04 0.91 -2.40
N PRO A 243 21.75 2.03 -2.34
CA PRO A 243 22.92 2.15 -1.47
C PRO A 243 22.59 2.03 0.02
N ALA A 244 21.37 2.32 0.45
CA ALA A 244 20.92 2.14 1.83
C ALA A 244 20.52 0.68 2.14
N GLY A 245 20.25 -0.13 1.13
CA GLY A 245 19.78 -1.52 1.32
C GLY A 245 18.42 -1.60 2.01
N LYS A 246 17.55 -0.61 1.81
CA LYS A 246 16.28 -0.48 2.52
C LYS A 246 15.05 -0.55 1.58
N CYS A 247 15.10 -1.45 0.60
CA CYS A 247 13.97 -1.71 -0.28
C CYS A 247 13.24 -3.02 0.10
N ALA A 248 11.90 -2.99 0.06
CA ALA A 248 11.00 -4.13 0.05
C ALA A 248 10.28 -4.21 -1.30
N VAL A 249 9.71 -5.35 -1.65
CA VAL A 249 8.88 -5.50 -2.87
C VAL A 249 7.40 -5.56 -2.53
N SER A 250 6.58 -4.86 -3.34
CA SER A 250 5.11 -4.87 -3.25
C SER A 250 4.52 -5.87 -4.23
N VAL A 251 3.63 -6.72 -3.73
CA VAL A 251 2.75 -7.58 -4.53
C VAL A 251 1.34 -7.49 -4.01
N HIS A 252 0.34 -7.81 -4.86
CA HIS A 252 -1.06 -7.91 -4.45
C HIS A 252 -1.55 -9.35 -4.61
N TYR A 253 -2.46 -9.78 -3.73
CA TYR A 253 -2.94 -11.15 -3.71
C TYR A 253 -4.47 -11.24 -3.80
N TYR A 254 -4.96 -11.42 -5.01
CA TYR A 254 -6.38 -11.64 -5.31
C TYR A 254 -6.61 -12.97 -6.03
N THR A 255 -5.95 -14.04 -5.51
CA THR A 255 -5.99 -15.37 -6.13
C THR A 255 -6.80 -16.37 -5.30
N PRO A 256 -7.71 -17.12 -5.92
CA PRO A 256 -8.08 -17.03 -7.34
C PRO A 256 -8.99 -15.84 -7.64
N ALA A 257 -8.74 -15.11 -8.73
CA ALA A 257 -9.48 -13.90 -9.10
C ALA A 257 -11.01 -14.16 -9.24
N THR A 258 -11.40 -15.37 -9.63
CA THR A 258 -12.81 -15.77 -9.70
C THR A 258 -13.51 -15.82 -8.34
N TYR A 259 -12.76 -15.93 -7.23
CA TYR A 259 -13.27 -15.79 -5.87
C TYR A 259 -13.09 -14.37 -5.34
N CYS A 260 -11.91 -13.81 -5.48
CA CYS A 260 -11.58 -12.55 -4.84
C CYS A 260 -12.25 -11.33 -5.52
N ILE A 261 -12.42 -11.36 -6.85
CA ILE A 261 -12.84 -10.18 -7.63
C ILE A 261 -14.25 -10.28 -8.17
N LEU A 262 -14.68 -11.50 -8.62
CA LEU A 262 -15.95 -11.65 -9.30
C LEU A 262 -17.13 -11.68 -8.33
N LYS A 263 -18.01 -10.69 -8.48
CA LYS A 263 -19.35 -10.66 -7.85
C LYS A 263 -20.34 -11.60 -8.54
N GLN A 264 -20.20 -11.76 -9.85
CA GLN A 264 -21.02 -12.60 -10.73
C GLN A 264 -20.19 -13.15 -11.88
N ASP A 265 -20.72 -14.11 -12.62
CA ASP A 265 -20.06 -14.67 -13.81
C ASP A 265 -19.70 -13.55 -14.80
N ALA A 266 -18.51 -13.63 -15.36
CA ALA A 266 -18.00 -12.78 -16.43
C ALA A 266 -17.50 -13.62 -17.60
N ASP A 267 -17.20 -12.99 -18.74
CA ASP A 267 -16.76 -13.69 -19.96
C ASP A 267 -15.46 -14.48 -19.74
N TRP A 268 -14.59 -14.00 -18.83
CA TRP A 268 -13.31 -14.62 -18.52
C TRP A 268 -13.34 -15.63 -17.36
N GLY A 269 -14.45 -15.74 -16.60
CA GLY A 269 -14.51 -16.68 -15.49
C GLY A 269 -15.86 -16.77 -14.81
N LYS A 270 -16.05 -17.87 -14.08
CA LYS A 270 -17.23 -18.08 -13.24
C LYS A 270 -16.94 -17.67 -11.81
N ALA A 271 -17.82 -16.83 -11.24
CA ALA A 271 -17.72 -16.39 -9.87
C ALA A 271 -17.77 -17.57 -8.89
N LYS A 272 -16.72 -17.75 -8.11
CA LYS A 272 -16.70 -18.73 -7.00
C LYS A 272 -17.38 -18.09 -5.78
N LYS A 273 -18.20 -18.88 -5.09
CA LYS A 273 -18.88 -18.46 -3.85
C LYS A 273 -18.17 -18.96 -2.59
N ALA A 274 -17.27 -19.93 -2.74
CA ALA A 274 -16.55 -20.55 -1.64
C ALA A 274 -15.08 -20.78 -2.00
N TRP A 275 -14.25 -20.69 -0.97
CA TRP A 275 -12.82 -20.96 -0.96
C TRP A 275 -12.53 -21.96 0.17
N GLY A 276 -11.39 -22.63 0.18
CA GLY A 276 -10.95 -23.50 1.27
C GLY A 276 -10.86 -24.98 0.90
N SER A 277 -10.94 -25.32 -0.42
CA SER A 277 -10.62 -26.68 -0.85
C SER A 277 -9.10 -26.95 -0.71
N PRO A 278 -8.65 -28.22 -0.66
CA PRO A 278 -7.20 -28.53 -0.66
C PRO A 278 -6.43 -27.91 -1.84
N ARG A 279 -7.09 -27.70 -2.98
CA ARG A 279 -6.50 -27.01 -4.12
C ARG A 279 -6.31 -25.53 -3.84
N ASP A 280 -7.27 -24.88 -3.20
CA ASP A 280 -7.21 -23.45 -2.89
C ASP A 280 -6.07 -23.17 -1.89
N TYR A 281 -5.92 -24.01 -0.85
CA TYR A 281 -4.78 -23.90 0.06
C TYR A 281 -3.46 -24.19 -0.64
N GLY A 282 -3.35 -25.23 -1.45
CA GLY A 282 -2.13 -25.52 -2.20
C GLY A 282 -1.74 -24.42 -3.18
N GLU A 283 -2.70 -23.69 -3.78
CA GLU A 283 -2.43 -22.52 -4.61
C GLU A 283 -1.90 -21.35 -3.78
N LEU A 284 -2.47 -21.09 -2.60
CA LEU A 284 -2.00 -20.08 -1.66
C LEU A 284 -0.58 -20.37 -1.20
N GLU A 285 -0.33 -21.54 -0.64
CA GLU A 285 1.00 -21.99 -0.19
C GLU A 285 2.05 -21.86 -1.31
N THR A 286 1.72 -22.32 -2.53
CA THR A 286 2.64 -22.24 -3.67
C THR A 286 3.02 -20.79 -4.01
N ASN A 287 2.07 -19.85 -3.96
CA ASN A 287 2.36 -18.45 -4.23
C ASN A 287 3.18 -17.80 -3.10
N MET A 288 2.88 -18.13 -1.85
CA MET A 288 3.64 -17.61 -0.70
C MET A 288 5.07 -18.18 -0.66
N ASP A 289 5.25 -19.47 -0.96
CA ASP A 289 6.57 -20.10 -1.10
C ASP A 289 7.37 -19.46 -2.25
N LEU A 290 6.72 -19.18 -3.39
CA LEU A 290 7.37 -18.52 -4.52
C LEU A 290 7.90 -17.14 -4.15
N LEU A 291 7.14 -16.35 -3.39
CA LEU A 291 7.57 -15.04 -2.87
C LEU A 291 8.73 -15.20 -1.88
N TYR A 292 8.61 -16.13 -0.96
CA TYR A 292 9.66 -16.43 0.03
C TYR A 292 10.98 -16.83 -0.65
N ASP A 293 10.93 -17.79 -1.57
CA ASP A 293 12.12 -18.30 -2.27
C ASP A 293 12.75 -17.26 -3.20
N THR A 294 11.92 -16.40 -3.80
CA THR A 294 12.40 -15.38 -4.74
C THR A 294 13.01 -14.18 -4.02
N PHE A 295 12.42 -13.73 -2.92
CA PHE A 295 12.73 -12.48 -2.25
C PHE A 295 13.16 -12.64 -0.80
N VAL A 296 12.30 -13.10 0.09
CA VAL A 296 12.53 -13.08 1.55
C VAL A 296 13.78 -13.89 1.92
N SER A 297 13.93 -15.11 1.40
CA SER A 297 15.10 -15.97 1.66
C SER A 297 16.42 -15.36 1.17
N LYS A 298 16.36 -14.33 0.33
CA LYS A 298 17.52 -13.59 -0.21
C LYS A 298 17.71 -12.22 0.45
N GLY A 299 16.94 -11.92 1.49
CA GLY A 299 17.04 -10.68 2.25
C GLY A 299 16.28 -9.50 1.66
N VAL A 300 15.35 -9.74 0.72
CA VAL A 300 14.43 -8.73 0.20
C VAL A 300 13.06 -8.93 0.85
N PRO A 301 12.61 -8.04 1.75
CA PRO A 301 11.32 -8.16 2.40
C PRO A 301 10.16 -8.02 1.41
N VAL A 302 9.02 -8.65 1.71
CA VAL A 302 7.81 -8.61 0.89
C VAL A 302 6.67 -8.00 1.69
N ILE A 303 5.96 -7.06 1.07
CA ILE A 303 4.66 -6.57 1.56
C ILE A 303 3.59 -6.98 0.55
N ILE A 304 2.57 -7.69 1.02
CA ILE A 304 1.36 -7.92 0.22
C ILE A 304 0.51 -6.66 0.38
N GLY A 305 0.74 -5.65 -0.47
CA GLY A 305 0.17 -4.31 -0.36
C GLY A 305 -1.35 -4.27 -0.44
N GLU A 306 -1.93 -5.28 -1.09
CA GLU A 306 -3.36 -5.50 -1.12
C GLU A 306 -3.69 -6.99 -1.16
N PHE A 307 -4.69 -7.37 -0.38
CA PHE A 307 -5.43 -8.62 -0.53
C PHE A 307 -6.84 -8.41 0.00
N GLY A 308 -7.81 -9.14 -0.52
CA GLY A 308 -9.20 -8.96 -0.11
C GLY A 308 -10.14 -9.82 -0.94
N VAL A 309 -11.43 -9.66 -0.67
CA VAL A 309 -12.49 -10.42 -1.32
C VAL A 309 -13.70 -9.53 -1.56
N GLU A 310 -14.26 -9.55 -2.78
CA GLU A 310 -15.60 -9.05 -3.05
C GLU A 310 -16.61 -9.92 -2.26
N THR A 311 -17.28 -9.33 -1.28
CA THR A 311 -18.11 -10.06 -0.30
C THR A 311 -19.50 -10.41 -0.81
N ALA A 312 -19.99 -9.74 -1.85
CA ALA A 312 -21.32 -10.02 -2.39
C ALA A 312 -21.49 -11.49 -2.82
N ASN A 313 -22.57 -12.10 -2.38
CA ASN A 313 -22.92 -13.50 -2.66
C ASN A 313 -21.94 -14.54 -2.07
N LYS A 314 -21.22 -14.18 -1.01
CA LYS A 314 -20.36 -15.08 -0.23
C LYS A 314 -20.81 -15.10 1.22
N GLU A 315 -20.65 -16.25 1.87
CA GLU A 315 -20.89 -16.39 3.31
C GLU A 315 -19.71 -15.78 4.08
N ALA A 316 -19.97 -14.99 5.13
CA ALA A 316 -18.96 -14.30 5.91
C ALA A 316 -17.88 -15.25 6.47
N ASP A 317 -18.27 -16.42 6.98
CA ASP A 317 -17.34 -17.42 7.48
C ASP A 317 -16.36 -17.91 6.42
N ASN A 318 -16.80 -17.96 5.15
CA ASN A 318 -15.92 -18.33 4.06
C ASN A 318 -14.96 -17.20 3.64
N VAL A 319 -15.43 -15.96 3.71
CA VAL A 319 -14.57 -14.78 3.53
C VAL A 319 -13.51 -14.73 4.63
N LYS A 320 -13.91 -14.90 5.89
CA LYS A 320 -12.98 -14.95 7.03
C LYS A 320 -11.94 -16.07 6.86
N LEU A 321 -12.36 -17.25 6.41
CA LEU A 321 -11.45 -18.37 6.17
C LEU A 321 -10.34 -18.00 5.17
N PHE A 322 -10.69 -17.33 4.07
CA PHE A 322 -9.71 -16.87 3.09
C PHE A 322 -8.78 -15.79 3.68
N LEU A 323 -9.35 -14.77 4.30
CA LEU A 323 -8.56 -13.67 4.88
C LEU A 323 -7.57 -14.19 5.94
N SER A 324 -8.04 -15.09 6.82
CA SER A 324 -7.21 -15.74 7.83
C SER A 324 -6.06 -16.52 7.23
N ALA A 325 -6.35 -17.32 6.20
CA ALA A 325 -5.33 -18.12 5.55
C ALA A 325 -4.23 -17.23 4.94
N VAL A 326 -4.62 -16.14 4.26
CA VAL A 326 -3.63 -15.20 3.70
C VAL A 326 -2.81 -14.52 4.80
N PHE A 327 -3.43 -14.08 5.90
CA PHE A 327 -2.73 -13.51 7.05
C PHE A 327 -1.70 -14.49 7.63
N THR A 328 -2.11 -15.72 7.85
CA THR A 328 -1.26 -16.75 8.46
C THR A 328 -0.08 -17.08 7.54
N GLU A 329 -0.35 -17.47 6.30
CA GLU A 329 0.67 -17.88 5.34
C GLU A 329 1.69 -16.78 5.03
N ALA A 330 1.25 -15.51 4.97
CA ALA A 330 2.15 -14.39 4.78
C ALA A 330 3.05 -14.17 6.00
N ARG A 331 2.48 -14.13 7.20
CA ARG A 331 3.22 -13.86 8.44
C ARG A 331 4.17 -14.98 8.83
N GLU A 332 3.82 -16.24 8.58
CA GLU A 332 4.71 -17.40 8.78
C GLU A 332 5.96 -17.34 7.89
N ARG A 333 5.95 -16.51 6.84
CA ARG A 333 7.08 -16.28 5.93
C ARG A 333 7.68 -14.88 6.06
N ASP A 334 7.50 -14.22 7.21
CA ASP A 334 8.03 -12.88 7.51
C ASP A 334 7.57 -11.78 6.51
N MET A 335 6.39 -11.94 5.92
CA MET A 335 5.77 -10.94 5.03
C MET A 335 4.66 -10.17 5.77
N CYS A 336 4.42 -8.92 5.37
CA CYS A 336 3.33 -8.10 5.91
C CYS A 336 2.13 -8.09 4.94
N PRO A 337 0.99 -8.68 5.31
CA PRO A 337 -0.25 -8.58 4.55
C PRO A 337 -1.02 -7.30 4.91
N VAL A 338 -1.49 -6.56 3.89
CA VAL A 338 -2.25 -5.32 4.06
C VAL A 338 -3.64 -5.49 3.45
N LEU A 339 -4.66 -5.58 4.30
CA LEU A 339 -6.05 -5.81 3.90
C LEU A 339 -6.56 -4.66 3.02
N TRP A 340 -7.11 -4.97 1.84
CA TRP A 340 -7.84 -3.99 1.06
C TRP A 340 -9.22 -3.79 1.65
N ASP A 341 -9.45 -2.61 2.23
CA ASP A 341 -10.73 -2.22 2.78
C ASP A 341 -11.22 -0.93 2.14
N ILE A 342 -12.48 -0.93 1.80
CA ILE A 342 -13.24 0.25 1.40
C ILE A 342 -14.38 0.45 2.40
N THR A 343 -15.04 1.58 2.33
CA THR A 343 -16.04 1.98 3.32
C THR A 343 -17.03 0.86 3.66
N ASN A 344 -17.06 0.45 4.93
CA ASN A 344 -18.01 -0.50 5.52
C ASN A 344 -18.03 -1.90 4.91
N VAL A 345 -16.90 -2.36 4.34
CA VAL A 345 -16.78 -3.76 3.91
C VAL A 345 -16.25 -4.61 5.05
N PHE A 346 -15.05 -4.34 5.57
CA PHE A 346 -14.49 -5.05 6.72
C PHE A 346 -14.42 -4.15 7.96
N TYR A 347 -14.24 -2.85 7.77
CA TYR A 347 -14.17 -1.86 8.83
C TYR A 347 -15.24 -0.78 8.65
N ASP A 348 -16.05 -0.55 9.68
CA ASP A 348 -17.06 0.51 9.70
C ASP A 348 -16.40 1.84 10.06
N ARG A 349 -16.27 2.71 9.07
CA ARG A 349 -15.65 4.03 9.20
C ARG A 349 -16.49 5.06 9.95
N THR A 350 -17.69 4.68 10.44
CA THR A 350 -18.56 5.52 11.25
C THR A 350 -18.55 5.13 12.73
N THR A 351 -18.42 3.86 13.03
CA THR A 351 -18.29 3.32 14.39
C THR A 351 -16.84 3.15 14.84
N PHE A 352 -15.89 3.18 13.89
CA PHE A 352 -14.46 3.00 14.09
C PHE A 352 -14.10 1.61 14.64
N GLN A 353 -14.80 0.59 14.17
CA GLN A 353 -14.64 -0.81 14.57
C GLN A 353 -14.75 -1.72 13.34
N MET A 354 -14.26 -2.95 13.46
CA MET A 354 -14.57 -3.96 12.47
C MET A 354 -16.08 -4.15 12.35
N VAL A 355 -16.57 -4.39 11.13
CA VAL A 355 -17.98 -4.75 10.91
C VAL A 355 -18.31 -6.00 11.72
N GLU A 356 -19.48 -6.06 12.36
CA GLU A 356 -19.86 -7.12 13.30
C GLU A 356 -19.60 -8.54 12.76
N GLU A 357 -19.88 -8.77 11.49
CA GLU A 357 -19.65 -10.04 10.78
C GLU A 357 -18.17 -10.46 10.73
N TYR A 358 -17.24 -9.50 10.82
CA TYR A 358 -15.79 -9.68 10.70
C TYR A 358 -15.04 -9.29 11.98
N SER A 359 -15.74 -9.10 13.09
CA SER A 359 -15.15 -8.62 14.35
C SER A 359 -14.09 -9.57 14.94
N ASP A 360 -14.18 -10.87 14.64
CA ASP A 360 -13.23 -11.90 15.04
C ASP A 360 -11.93 -11.91 14.22
N LEU A 361 -11.85 -11.18 13.09
CA LEU A 361 -10.57 -10.98 12.38
C LEU A 361 -9.52 -10.29 13.25
N ASN A 362 -9.94 -9.51 14.22
CA ASN A 362 -9.09 -8.88 15.22
C ASN A 362 -8.18 -9.86 15.98
N GLU A 363 -8.72 -11.01 16.34
CA GLU A 363 -7.97 -12.06 17.04
C GLU A 363 -6.82 -12.59 16.19
N MET A 364 -7.01 -12.63 14.86
CA MET A 364 -6.00 -13.10 13.91
C MET A 364 -4.89 -12.07 13.67
N LEU A 365 -5.24 -10.77 13.69
CA LEU A 365 -4.27 -9.69 13.53
C LEU A 365 -3.28 -9.63 14.69
N THR A 366 -3.74 -10.01 15.89
CA THR A 366 -2.97 -9.95 17.13
C THR A 366 -2.39 -11.29 17.56
N ALA A 367 -2.77 -12.39 16.90
CA ALA A 367 -2.24 -13.71 17.20
C ALA A 367 -0.71 -13.76 17.01
N PRO A 368 0.04 -14.34 17.97
CA PRO A 368 1.46 -14.59 17.73
C PRO A 368 1.63 -15.56 16.54
N VAL A 369 2.67 -15.34 15.76
CA VAL A 369 3.14 -16.33 14.79
C VAL A 369 3.89 -17.40 15.59
N GLU A 370 3.44 -18.66 15.53
CA GLU A 370 4.06 -19.80 16.22
C GLU A 370 5.38 -20.23 15.55
#